data_06ba2927fa25ada754c0e60073287f90
#
_entry.id   06ba2927fa25ada754c0e60073287f90
#
_cell.length_a   1.000
_cell.length_b   1.000
_cell.length_c   1.000
_cell.angle_alpha   90.00
_cell.angle_beta   90.00
_cell.angle_gamma   90.00
#
_symmetry.space_group_name_H-M   'P 1'
#
loop_
_entity.id
_entity.type
_entity.pdbx_description
1 polymer ?
#
loop_
_entity_poly.entity_id
_entity_poly.type
_entity_poly.pdbx_seq_one_letter_code
_entity_poly.pdbx_strand_id
1 'polypeptide(L)'
;MKSIAQNISRYYGDRIGRARLNSKAELQSSKPPTGNAIITAEYTPEISVSGSARYFNIELNENDVQLDDLSEYQQLANDGVLCGIMQSYIEWIKNVYLDDESAFVKTLEDVFLKYRKFYLDRLCANRIKFHNRTPDMLAHLKIGFAFLLVFLKSKNQINKSELDKFEKVFDEIVLKAVSANAEIIELENPTTRFCEKLKSLLDSGRCYVETKGLDSTPRQRNCIGLQDDEHYYLFADTTHSEVRKLCAEQGEHFSISKNELLRQLRKEGLLLSRTSRNT
;
A
#
# COMPACT_ATOMS: atom_id res chain seq x y z
N MET A 1 -13.52 8.12 10.52
CA MET A 1 -13.28 6.89 9.74
C MET A 1 -11.80 6.68 9.40
N LYS A 2 -11.03 7.68 8.92
CA LYS A 2 -9.58 7.54 8.57
C LYS A 2 -8.74 6.87 9.66
N SER A 3 -8.92 7.21 10.95
CA SER A 3 -8.14 6.61 12.05
C SER A 3 -8.44 5.12 12.29
N ILE A 4 -9.67 4.68 12.03
CA ILE A 4 -10.08 3.28 12.22
C ILE A 4 -9.44 2.40 11.14
N ALA A 5 -9.55 2.77 9.87
CA ALA A 5 -8.95 2.04 8.76
C ALA A 5 -7.42 1.94 8.91
N GLN A 6 -6.76 3.04 9.30
CA GLN A 6 -5.33 3.05 9.56
C GLN A 6 -4.92 2.15 10.75
N ASN A 7 -5.73 2.10 11.81
CA ASN A 7 -5.47 1.23 12.94
C ASN A 7 -5.67 -0.25 12.58
N ILE A 8 -6.72 -0.58 11.82
CA ILE A 8 -6.95 -1.94 11.33
C ILE A 8 -5.78 -2.39 10.47
N SER A 9 -5.36 -1.57 9.49
CA SER A 9 -4.21 -1.85 8.64
C SER A 9 -2.94 -2.16 9.46
N ARG A 10 -2.68 -1.40 10.53
CA ARG A 10 -1.53 -1.63 11.41
C ARG A 10 -1.69 -2.91 12.25
N TYR A 11 -2.86 -3.16 12.80
CA TYR A 11 -3.09 -4.34 13.64
C TYR A 11 -2.86 -5.63 12.85
N TYR A 12 -3.37 -5.71 11.64
CA TYR A 12 -3.21 -6.90 10.79
C TYR A 12 -1.84 -6.92 10.07
N GLY A 13 -1.38 -5.81 9.54
CA GLY A 13 -0.13 -5.75 8.77
C GLY A 13 1.14 -5.86 9.60
N ASP A 14 1.14 -5.32 10.83
CA ASP A 14 2.29 -5.37 11.74
C ASP A 14 2.13 -6.44 12.83
N ARG A 15 1.02 -7.18 12.86
CA ARG A 15 0.70 -8.16 13.90
C ARG A 15 0.79 -7.57 15.31
N ILE A 16 0.27 -6.37 15.50
CA ILE A 16 0.31 -5.64 16.77
C ILE A 16 -1.09 -5.64 17.38
N GLY A 17 -1.20 -6.08 18.62
CA GLY A 17 -2.44 -5.98 19.38
C GLY A 17 -2.62 -4.57 19.97
N ARG A 18 -3.87 -4.24 20.32
CA ARG A 18 -4.17 -3.01 21.03
C ARG A 18 -3.57 -3.06 22.44
N ALA A 19 -2.75 -2.08 22.79
CA ALA A 19 -2.25 -1.91 24.14
C ALA A 19 -3.42 -1.70 25.13
N ARG A 20 -3.48 -2.47 26.19
CA ARG A 20 -4.47 -2.36 27.26
C ARG A 20 -3.75 -2.38 28.60
N LEU A 21 -4.28 -1.63 29.56
CA LEU A 21 -3.85 -1.68 30.96
C LEU A 21 -4.75 -2.65 31.74
N ASN A 22 -4.17 -3.36 32.71
CA ASN A 22 -4.91 -4.14 33.67
C ASN A 22 -5.43 -3.22 34.79
N SER A 23 -6.14 -3.77 35.75
CA SER A 23 -6.66 -3.02 36.90
C SER A 23 -5.59 -2.38 37.80
N LYS A 24 -4.32 -2.80 37.63
CA LYS A 24 -3.14 -2.25 38.34
C LYS A 24 -2.38 -1.23 37.51
N ALA A 25 -2.94 -0.77 36.37
CA ALA A 25 -2.29 0.13 35.42
C ALA A 25 -0.99 -0.43 34.77
N GLU A 26 -0.81 -1.75 34.72
CA GLU A 26 0.29 -2.41 34.03
C GLU A 26 -0.14 -2.80 32.62
N LEU A 27 0.80 -2.78 31.66
CA LEU A 27 0.53 -3.22 30.30
C LEU A 27 0.23 -4.73 30.25
N GLN A 28 -0.95 -5.07 29.72
CA GLN A 28 -1.28 -6.47 29.45
C GLN A 28 -0.48 -6.99 28.25
N SER A 29 -0.26 -8.30 28.22
CA SER A 29 0.34 -8.96 27.04
C SER A 29 -0.49 -8.67 25.81
N SER A 30 0.19 -8.24 24.73
CA SER A 30 -0.45 -7.97 23.44
C SER A 30 -1.03 -9.24 22.85
N LYS A 31 -2.28 -9.18 22.39
CA LYS A 31 -2.94 -10.25 21.63
C LYS A 31 -3.10 -9.79 20.19
N PRO A 32 -2.08 -9.99 19.34
CA PRO A 32 -2.17 -9.61 17.95
C PRO A 32 -3.19 -10.46 17.18
N PRO A 33 -3.79 -9.96 16.11
CA PRO A 33 -4.61 -10.77 15.24
C PRO A 33 -3.76 -11.85 14.57
N THR A 34 -4.25 -13.08 14.59
CA THR A 34 -3.58 -14.25 13.98
C THR A 34 -4.08 -14.55 12.57
N GLY A 35 -5.29 -14.12 12.23
CA GLY A 35 -5.88 -14.28 10.90
C GLY A 35 -5.47 -13.18 9.92
N ASN A 36 -5.94 -13.30 8.68
CA ASN A 36 -5.90 -12.22 7.69
C ASN A 36 -7.24 -11.48 7.68
N ALA A 37 -7.24 -10.23 7.21
CA ALA A 37 -8.45 -9.45 7.03
C ALA A 37 -8.72 -9.23 5.54
N ILE A 38 -9.98 -9.44 5.13
CA ILE A 38 -10.50 -8.99 3.84
C ILE A 38 -11.41 -7.81 4.15
N ILE A 39 -11.19 -6.69 3.49
CA ILE A 39 -11.95 -5.46 3.68
C ILE A 39 -12.53 -5.07 2.34
N THR A 40 -13.83 -4.88 2.27
CA THR A 40 -14.52 -4.36 1.09
C THR A 40 -14.93 -2.91 1.36
N ALA A 41 -14.78 -2.05 0.38
CA ALA A 41 -15.16 -0.64 0.46
C ALA A 41 -15.49 -0.11 -0.94
N GLU A 42 -16.36 0.89 -1.01
CA GLU A 42 -16.68 1.60 -2.25
C GLU A 42 -15.55 2.53 -2.70
N TYR A 43 -14.73 2.96 -1.77
CA TYR A 43 -13.57 3.84 -2.03
C TYR A 43 -12.34 3.32 -1.31
N THR A 44 -11.18 3.48 -1.92
CA THR A 44 -9.91 3.26 -1.23
C THR A 44 -9.79 4.24 -0.05
N PRO A 45 -9.65 3.77 1.19
CA PRO A 45 -9.51 4.67 2.34
C PRO A 45 -8.26 5.52 2.19
N GLU A 46 -8.37 6.82 2.45
CA GLU A 46 -7.18 7.69 2.54
C GLU A 46 -6.34 7.29 3.76
N ILE A 47 -5.33 6.48 3.53
CA ILE A 47 -4.39 6.00 4.52
C ILE A 47 -3.00 6.48 4.13
N SER A 48 -2.13 6.73 5.12
CA SER A 48 -0.74 7.12 4.82
C SER A 48 -0.04 6.07 3.95
N VAL A 49 0.94 6.48 3.13
CA VAL A 49 1.76 5.56 2.29
C VAL A 49 2.29 4.37 3.10
N SER A 50 2.69 4.59 4.35
CA SER A 50 3.11 3.49 5.24
C SER A 50 1.94 2.59 5.69
N GLY A 51 0.73 3.07 5.63
CA GLY A 51 -0.49 2.30 5.90
C GLY A 51 -0.90 1.47 4.69
N SER A 52 -0.92 2.07 3.49
CA SER A 52 -1.26 1.39 2.23
C SER A 52 -0.32 0.23 1.91
N ALA A 53 0.95 0.32 2.32
CA ALA A 53 1.92 -0.76 2.20
C ALA A 53 1.63 -2.02 3.03
N ARG A 54 0.54 -2.06 3.80
CA ARG A 54 0.16 -3.18 4.68
C ARG A 54 -1.02 -3.99 4.17
N TYR A 55 -1.64 -3.58 3.08
CA TYR A 55 -2.72 -4.32 2.44
C TYR A 55 -2.49 -4.38 0.94
N PHE A 56 -3.00 -5.42 0.34
CA PHE A 56 -3.02 -5.60 -1.10
C PHE A 56 -4.38 -5.16 -1.61
N ASN A 57 -4.41 -4.08 -2.39
CA ASN A 57 -5.65 -3.55 -2.95
C ASN A 57 -5.97 -4.25 -4.27
N ILE A 58 -7.22 -4.66 -4.42
CA ILE A 58 -7.77 -5.19 -5.67
C ILE A 58 -8.98 -4.33 -6.01
N GLU A 59 -8.88 -3.60 -7.11
CA GLU A 59 -9.98 -2.84 -7.63
C GLU A 59 -10.87 -3.75 -8.49
N LEU A 60 -12.16 -3.75 -8.20
CA LEU A 60 -13.17 -4.48 -8.96
C LEU A 60 -13.99 -3.49 -9.76
N ASN A 61 -14.09 -3.73 -11.06
CA ASN A 61 -14.94 -2.97 -11.97
C ASN A 61 -16.28 -3.67 -12.14
N GLU A 62 -17.26 -2.95 -12.69
CA GLU A 62 -18.65 -3.40 -12.83
C GLU A 62 -18.79 -4.76 -13.55
N ASN A 63 -17.89 -5.10 -14.47
CA ASN A 63 -17.93 -6.34 -15.25
C ASN A 63 -16.99 -7.44 -14.74
N ASP A 64 -16.27 -7.21 -13.67
CA ASP A 64 -15.32 -8.20 -13.11
C ASP A 64 -16.03 -9.30 -12.34
N VAL A 65 -17.30 -9.07 -11.95
CA VAL A 65 -18.15 -10.03 -11.24
C VAL A 65 -19.38 -10.35 -12.09
N GLN A 66 -19.51 -11.61 -12.48
CA GLN A 66 -20.70 -12.11 -13.16
C GLN A 66 -21.80 -12.32 -12.12
N LEU A 67 -22.93 -11.63 -12.25
CA LEU A 67 -24.00 -11.64 -11.24
C LEU A 67 -24.69 -13.00 -11.11
N ASP A 68 -24.79 -13.75 -12.20
CA ASP A 68 -25.38 -15.10 -12.19
C ASP A 68 -24.47 -16.06 -11.39
N ASP A 69 -23.16 -16.04 -11.65
CA ASP A 69 -22.18 -16.83 -10.91
C ASP A 69 -22.16 -16.45 -9.43
N LEU A 70 -22.23 -15.13 -9.13
CA LEU A 70 -22.28 -14.65 -7.75
C LEU A 70 -23.50 -15.19 -7.02
N SER A 71 -24.66 -15.20 -7.66
CA SER A 71 -25.90 -15.72 -7.08
C SER A 71 -25.80 -17.21 -6.77
N GLU A 72 -25.19 -17.98 -7.67
CA GLU A 72 -24.91 -19.42 -7.45
C GLU A 72 -23.97 -19.63 -6.26
N TYR A 73 -22.85 -18.89 -6.19
CA TYR A 73 -21.91 -18.98 -5.07
C TYR A 73 -22.52 -18.56 -3.74
N GLN A 74 -23.41 -17.58 -3.73
CA GLN A 74 -24.14 -17.19 -2.53
C GLN A 74 -25.07 -18.31 -2.04
N GLN A 75 -25.73 -19.02 -2.97
CA GLN A 75 -26.55 -20.18 -2.62
C GLN A 75 -25.68 -21.31 -2.05
N LEU A 76 -24.56 -21.66 -2.69
CA LEU A 76 -23.62 -22.66 -2.19
C LEU A 76 -23.06 -22.30 -0.80
N ALA A 77 -22.85 -21.01 -0.52
CA ALA A 77 -22.45 -20.55 0.80
C ALA A 77 -23.56 -20.77 1.84
N ASN A 78 -24.81 -20.43 1.51
CA ASN A 78 -25.97 -20.64 2.38
C ASN A 78 -26.22 -22.12 2.66
N ASP A 79 -25.98 -22.99 1.69
CA ASP A 79 -26.11 -24.45 1.82
C ASP A 79 -24.92 -25.09 2.59
N GLY A 80 -23.94 -24.29 3.01
CA GLY A 80 -22.77 -24.76 3.79
C GLY A 80 -21.70 -25.46 2.96
N VAL A 81 -21.82 -25.49 1.63
CA VAL A 81 -20.85 -26.18 0.73
C VAL A 81 -19.46 -25.57 0.84
N LEU A 82 -19.38 -24.23 0.89
CA LEU A 82 -18.07 -23.54 1.03
C LEU A 82 -17.40 -23.87 2.39
N CYS A 83 -18.17 -24.01 3.45
CA CYS A 83 -17.66 -24.45 4.76
C CYS A 83 -17.12 -25.89 4.69
N GLY A 84 -17.81 -26.79 4.00
CA GLY A 84 -17.37 -28.16 3.78
C GLY A 84 -16.06 -28.27 2.99
N ILE A 85 -15.91 -27.43 1.94
CA ILE A 85 -14.66 -27.34 1.18
C ILE A 85 -13.51 -26.86 2.08
N MET A 86 -13.74 -25.81 2.87
CA MET A 86 -12.73 -25.26 3.78
C MET A 86 -12.33 -26.29 4.86
N GLN A 87 -13.29 -27.00 5.43
CA GLN A 87 -13.00 -28.09 6.38
C GLN A 87 -12.13 -29.16 5.73
N SER A 88 -12.47 -29.63 4.54
CA SER A 88 -11.70 -30.64 3.80
C SER A 88 -10.27 -30.16 3.47
N TYR A 89 -10.11 -28.86 3.17
CA TYR A 89 -8.80 -28.25 2.94
C TYR A 89 -7.95 -28.21 4.22
N ILE A 90 -8.53 -27.82 5.35
CA ILE A 90 -7.84 -27.80 6.65
C ILE A 90 -7.42 -29.20 7.07
N GLU A 91 -8.31 -30.20 6.94
CA GLU A 91 -8.02 -31.60 7.25
C GLU A 91 -6.90 -32.14 6.35
N TRP A 92 -6.91 -31.79 5.06
CA TRP A 92 -5.84 -32.17 4.14
C TRP A 92 -4.50 -31.56 4.57
N ILE A 93 -4.42 -30.27 4.93
CA ILE A 93 -3.19 -29.64 5.43
C ILE A 93 -2.70 -30.38 6.69
N LYS A 94 -3.59 -30.66 7.64
CA LYS A 94 -3.23 -31.37 8.86
C LYS A 94 -2.62 -32.73 8.56
N ASN A 95 -3.24 -33.52 7.69
CA ASN A 95 -2.81 -34.88 7.39
C ASN A 95 -1.54 -34.96 6.56
N VAL A 96 -1.24 -33.94 5.75
CA VAL A 96 -0.08 -33.95 4.84
C VAL A 96 1.15 -33.27 5.43
N TYR A 97 0.96 -32.28 6.28
CA TYR A 97 2.05 -31.39 6.68
C TYR A 97 2.30 -31.28 8.18
N LEU A 98 1.36 -31.65 9.05
CA LEU A 98 1.51 -31.43 10.49
C LEU A 98 2.06 -32.60 11.27
N ASP A 99 2.42 -33.73 10.61
CA ASP A 99 3.15 -34.81 11.26
C ASP A 99 4.56 -34.40 11.68
N ASP A 100 5.19 -33.49 10.93
CA ASP A 100 6.44 -32.81 11.31
C ASP A 100 6.30 -31.29 11.10
N GLU A 101 5.80 -30.62 12.13
CA GLU A 101 5.58 -29.17 12.12
C GLU A 101 6.87 -28.39 11.85
N SER A 102 8.00 -28.83 12.37
CA SER A 102 9.28 -28.16 12.20
C SER A 102 9.75 -28.20 10.74
N ALA A 103 9.64 -29.37 10.09
CA ALA A 103 9.97 -29.52 8.68
C ALA A 103 9.01 -28.72 7.79
N PHE A 104 7.73 -28.66 8.17
CA PHE A 104 6.73 -27.88 7.44
C PHE A 104 7.04 -26.38 7.51
N VAL A 105 7.32 -25.84 8.69
CA VAL A 105 7.68 -24.42 8.87
C VAL A 105 8.90 -24.07 8.03
N LYS A 106 9.96 -24.89 8.08
CA LYS A 106 11.16 -24.69 7.27
C LYS A 106 10.87 -24.71 5.76
N THR A 107 10.02 -25.64 5.32
CA THR A 107 9.59 -25.70 3.91
C THR A 107 8.84 -24.41 3.50
N LEU A 108 7.97 -23.89 4.36
CA LEU A 108 7.26 -22.63 4.09
C LEU A 108 8.23 -21.43 3.99
N GLU A 109 9.24 -21.37 4.86
CA GLU A 109 10.27 -20.33 4.81
C GLU A 109 11.07 -20.39 3.50
N ASP A 110 11.52 -21.57 3.08
CA ASP A 110 12.26 -21.77 1.84
C ASP A 110 11.42 -21.38 0.61
N VAL A 111 10.16 -21.80 0.58
CA VAL A 111 9.21 -21.46 -0.50
C VAL A 111 8.91 -19.96 -0.51
N PHE A 112 8.76 -19.35 0.68
CA PHE A 112 8.57 -17.90 0.80
C PHE A 112 9.74 -17.13 0.20
N LEU A 113 10.97 -17.47 0.56
CA LEU A 113 12.17 -16.81 0.04
C LEU A 113 12.28 -16.97 -1.48
N LYS A 114 11.95 -18.15 -2.01
CA LYS A 114 11.91 -18.42 -3.45
C LYS A 114 10.90 -17.53 -4.17
N TYR A 115 9.65 -17.46 -3.71
CA TYR A 115 8.62 -16.65 -4.35
C TYR A 115 8.87 -15.15 -4.15
N ARG A 116 9.38 -14.75 -2.99
CA ARG A 116 9.78 -13.36 -2.74
C ARG A 116 10.81 -12.88 -3.76
N LYS A 117 11.86 -13.70 -4.00
CA LYS A 117 12.88 -13.40 -5.01
C LYS A 117 12.27 -13.36 -6.42
N PHE A 118 11.46 -14.34 -6.77
CA PHE A 118 10.79 -14.42 -8.07
C PHE A 118 9.98 -13.15 -8.38
N TYR A 119 9.17 -12.66 -7.43
CA TYR A 119 8.38 -11.45 -7.64
C TYR A 119 9.25 -10.20 -7.64
N LEU A 120 10.27 -10.12 -6.78
CA LEU A 120 11.22 -9.00 -6.80
C LEU A 120 11.87 -8.86 -8.17
N ASP A 121 12.39 -9.95 -8.72
CA ASP A 121 13.05 -9.97 -10.03
C ASP A 121 12.06 -9.56 -11.14
N ARG A 122 10.82 -10.04 -11.10
CA ARG A 122 9.79 -9.67 -12.08
C ARG A 122 9.34 -8.22 -11.99
N LEU A 123 9.14 -7.69 -10.80
CA LEU A 123 8.78 -6.28 -10.58
C LEU A 123 9.89 -5.35 -11.10
N CYS A 124 11.14 -5.69 -10.81
CA CYS A 124 12.30 -4.94 -11.31
C CYS A 124 12.42 -5.03 -12.84
N ALA A 125 12.30 -6.22 -13.43
CA ALA A 125 12.39 -6.43 -14.89
C ALA A 125 11.32 -5.66 -15.66
N ASN A 126 10.10 -5.57 -15.11
CA ASN A 126 8.98 -4.83 -15.72
C ASN A 126 8.98 -3.34 -15.34
N ARG A 127 9.98 -2.86 -14.59
CA ARG A 127 10.09 -1.47 -14.12
C ARG A 127 8.84 -0.97 -13.37
N ILE A 128 8.14 -1.88 -12.69
CA ILE A 128 6.97 -1.54 -11.88
C ILE A 128 7.46 -0.86 -10.61
N LYS A 129 6.90 0.30 -10.26
CA LYS A 129 7.15 0.93 -8.97
C LYS A 129 6.40 0.17 -7.88
N PHE A 130 7.05 -0.14 -6.77
CA PHE A 130 6.44 -0.89 -5.68
C PHE A 130 7.04 -0.52 -4.32
N HIS A 131 6.30 -0.78 -3.26
CA HIS A 131 6.79 -0.66 -1.90
C HIS A 131 7.63 -1.89 -1.52
N ASN A 132 8.64 -1.72 -0.64
CA ASN A 132 9.55 -2.80 -0.23
C ASN A 132 8.85 -4.06 0.34
N ARG A 133 7.62 -3.93 0.84
CA ARG A 133 6.79 -5.05 1.34
C ARG A 133 6.01 -5.77 0.25
N THR A 134 5.90 -5.22 -0.94
CA THR A 134 5.11 -5.81 -2.03
C THR A 134 5.57 -7.21 -2.42
N PRO A 135 6.89 -7.50 -2.60
CA PRO A 135 7.33 -8.86 -2.89
C PRO A 135 6.96 -9.87 -1.80
N ASP A 136 6.97 -9.46 -0.53
CA ASP A 136 6.59 -10.30 0.61
C ASP A 136 5.09 -10.63 0.56
N MET A 137 4.25 -9.63 0.28
CA MET A 137 2.81 -9.84 0.13
C MET A 137 2.49 -10.79 -1.02
N LEU A 138 3.12 -10.60 -2.18
CA LEU A 138 2.93 -11.48 -3.34
C LEU A 138 3.39 -12.91 -3.06
N ALA A 139 4.50 -13.08 -2.34
CA ALA A 139 4.98 -14.40 -1.93
C ALA A 139 3.96 -15.13 -1.03
N HIS A 140 3.39 -14.44 -0.04
CA HIS A 140 2.34 -15.02 0.81
C HIS A 140 1.08 -15.39 0.03
N LEU A 141 0.61 -14.51 -0.86
CA LEU A 141 -0.54 -14.81 -1.73
C LEU A 141 -0.27 -16.02 -2.62
N LYS A 142 0.93 -16.09 -3.22
CA LYS A 142 1.33 -17.24 -4.08
C LYS A 142 1.40 -18.54 -3.29
N ILE A 143 1.92 -18.54 -2.07
CA ILE A 143 1.94 -19.73 -1.21
C ILE A 143 0.52 -20.22 -0.97
N GLY A 144 -0.38 -19.32 -0.52
CA GLY A 144 -1.77 -19.71 -0.27
C GLY A 144 -2.45 -20.28 -1.51
N PHE A 145 -2.25 -19.65 -2.67
CA PHE A 145 -2.78 -20.12 -3.95
C PHE A 145 -2.19 -21.46 -4.39
N ALA A 146 -0.87 -21.65 -4.25
CA ALA A 146 -0.21 -22.91 -4.57
C ALA A 146 -0.73 -24.08 -3.70
N PHE A 147 -0.93 -23.84 -2.40
CA PHE A 147 -1.54 -24.86 -1.53
C PHE A 147 -2.95 -25.23 -1.96
N LEU A 148 -3.77 -24.23 -2.36
CA LEU A 148 -5.10 -24.51 -2.89
C LEU A 148 -5.04 -25.37 -4.16
N LEU A 149 -4.16 -25.04 -5.11
CA LEU A 149 -4.00 -25.83 -6.34
C LEU A 149 -3.51 -27.28 -6.07
N VAL A 150 -2.58 -27.45 -5.14
CA VAL A 150 -2.11 -28.79 -4.73
C VAL A 150 -3.24 -29.59 -4.07
N PHE A 151 -4.05 -28.95 -3.23
CA PHE A 151 -5.24 -29.56 -2.66
C PHE A 151 -6.23 -30.01 -3.74
N LEU A 152 -6.62 -29.14 -4.67
CA LEU A 152 -7.53 -29.45 -5.76
C LEU A 152 -7.00 -30.60 -6.62
N LYS A 153 -5.70 -30.59 -6.89
CA LYS A 153 -5.05 -31.69 -7.61
C LYS A 153 -5.11 -33.00 -6.80
N SER A 154 -4.90 -32.96 -5.50
CA SER A 154 -4.98 -34.15 -4.63
C SER A 154 -6.40 -34.76 -4.58
N LYS A 155 -7.41 -33.94 -4.86
CA LYS A 155 -8.81 -34.38 -4.98
C LYS A 155 -9.24 -34.67 -6.43
N ASN A 156 -8.30 -34.75 -7.37
CA ASN A 156 -8.54 -34.97 -8.80
C ASN A 156 -9.51 -33.94 -9.45
N GLN A 157 -9.58 -32.73 -8.88
CA GLN A 157 -10.44 -31.67 -9.42
C GLN A 157 -9.74 -30.89 -10.55
N ILE A 158 -8.41 -30.91 -10.59
CA ILE A 158 -7.60 -30.31 -11.66
C ILE A 158 -6.45 -31.26 -12.04
N ASN A 159 -6.08 -31.22 -13.30
CA ASN A 159 -4.92 -31.91 -13.81
C ASN A 159 -3.66 -31.01 -13.78
N LYS A 160 -2.49 -31.55 -14.18
CA LYS A 160 -1.23 -30.80 -14.16
C LYS A 160 -1.24 -29.62 -15.13
N SER A 161 -1.83 -29.77 -16.30
CA SER A 161 -1.89 -28.68 -17.30
C SER A 161 -2.74 -27.50 -16.82
N GLU A 162 -3.85 -27.81 -16.16
CA GLU A 162 -4.71 -26.79 -15.54
C GLU A 162 -4.01 -26.09 -14.38
N LEU A 163 -3.29 -26.83 -13.54
CA LEU A 163 -2.48 -26.26 -12.47
C LEU A 163 -1.47 -25.25 -13.03
N ASP A 164 -0.68 -25.65 -14.04
CA ASP A 164 0.33 -24.80 -14.67
C ASP A 164 -0.31 -23.56 -15.32
N LYS A 165 -1.52 -23.69 -15.89
CA LYS A 165 -2.30 -22.57 -16.43
C LYS A 165 -2.76 -21.62 -15.33
N PHE A 166 -3.33 -22.11 -14.24
CA PHE A 166 -3.79 -21.29 -13.12
C PHE A 166 -2.64 -20.55 -12.46
N GLU A 167 -1.47 -21.17 -12.31
CA GLU A 167 -0.29 -20.48 -11.78
C GLU A 167 0.15 -19.30 -12.63
N LYS A 168 0.15 -19.44 -13.97
CA LYS A 168 0.50 -18.34 -14.88
C LYS A 168 -0.51 -17.21 -14.81
N VAL A 169 -1.80 -17.53 -14.85
CA VAL A 169 -2.89 -16.53 -14.75
C VAL A 169 -2.80 -15.78 -13.42
N PHE A 170 -2.55 -16.49 -12.33
CA PHE A 170 -2.36 -15.85 -11.02
C PHE A 170 -1.20 -14.83 -11.05
N ASP A 171 -0.04 -15.24 -11.59
CA ASP A 171 1.14 -14.37 -11.65
C ASP A 171 0.88 -13.12 -12.51
N GLU A 172 0.13 -13.25 -13.61
CA GLU A 172 -0.26 -12.12 -14.47
C GLU A 172 -1.22 -11.16 -13.74
N ILE A 173 -2.24 -11.70 -13.07
CA ILE A 173 -3.24 -10.91 -12.34
C ILE A 173 -2.58 -10.12 -11.20
N VAL A 174 -1.75 -10.76 -10.38
CA VAL A 174 -1.14 -10.06 -9.24
C VAL A 174 -0.13 -8.99 -9.69
N LEU A 175 0.61 -9.21 -10.77
CA LEU A 175 1.50 -8.18 -11.32
C LEU A 175 0.72 -7.02 -11.92
N LYS A 176 -0.41 -7.27 -12.60
CA LYS A 176 -1.31 -6.23 -13.09
C LYS A 176 -1.90 -5.40 -11.94
N ALA A 177 -2.34 -6.06 -10.88
CA ALA A 177 -2.86 -5.38 -9.69
C ALA A 177 -1.81 -4.52 -8.99
N VAL A 178 -0.54 -4.99 -8.90
CA VAL A 178 0.55 -4.16 -8.36
C VAL A 178 0.82 -2.94 -9.25
N SER A 179 0.77 -3.08 -10.57
CA SER A 179 0.96 -1.96 -11.48
C SER A 179 -0.12 -0.89 -11.31
N ALA A 180 -1.38 -1.28 -11.19
CA ALA A 180 -2.48 -0.36 -10.90
C ALA A 180 -2.33 0.33 -9.53
N ASN A 181 -1.95 -0.43 -8.50
CA ASN A 181 -1.69 0.13 -7.18
C ASN A 181 -0.47 1.07 -7.13
N ALA A 182 0.52 0.88 -8.01
CA ALA A 182 1.70 1.75 -8.08
C ALA A 182 1.33 3.19 -8.45
N GLU A 183 0.37 3.38 -9.34
CA GLU A 183 -0.14 4.70 -9.72
C GLU A 183 -0.83 5.39 -8.54
N ILE A 184 -1.64 4.67 -7.79
CA ILE A 184 -2.31 5.19 -6.58
C ILE A 184 -1.27 5.60 -5.53
N ILE A 185 -0.26 4.77 -5.30
CA ILE A 185 0.82 5.06 -4.34
C ILE A 185 1.61 6.30 -4.76
N GLU A 186 1.83 6.51 -6.05
CA GLU A 186 2.54 7.68 -6.57
C GLU A 186 1.73 8.97 -6.39
N LEU A 187 0.43 8.94 -6.63
CA LEU A 187 -0.48 10.06 -6.38
C LEU A 187 -0.58 10.41 -4.88
N GLU A 188 -0.46 9.42 -4.00
CA GLU A 188 -0.42 9.61 -2.55
C GLU A 188 0.95 10.02 -2.01
N ASN A 189 2.01 10.00 -2.85
CA ASN A 189 3.35 10.39 -2.42
C ASN A 189 3.34 11.85 -1.94
N PRO A 190 3.82 12.14 -0.71
CA PRO A 190 3.79 13.49 -0.17
C PRO A 190 4.53 14.54 -1.02
N THR A 191 5.58 14.14 -1.75
CA THR A 191 6.33 15.05 -2.63
C THR A 191 5.52 15.37 -3.88
N THR A 192 4.88 14.39 -4.51
CA THR A 192 3.97 14.59 -5.65
C THR A 192 2.79 15.48 -5.25
N ARG A 193 2.10 15.13 -4.16
CA ARG A 193 0.99 15.94 -3.62
C ARG A 193 1.43 17.37 -3.29
N PHE A 194 2.62 17.55 -2.71
CA PHE A 194 3.16 18.88 -2.43
C PHE A 194 3.32 19.68 -3.72
N CYS A 195 3.93 19.11 -4.76
CA CYS A 195 4.14 19.77 -6.04
C CYS A 195 2.81 20.13 -6.72
N GLU A 196 1.83 19.24 -6.71
CA GLU A 196 0.49 19.48 -7.27
C GLU A 196 -0.25 20.60 -6.53
N LYS A 197 -0.25 20.57 -5.19
CA LYS A 197 -0.90 21.62 -4.37
C LYS A 197 -0.18 22.95 -4.49
N LEU A 198 1.15 22.95 -4.58
CA LEU A 198 1.96 24.15 -4.84
C LEU A 198 1.60 24.74 -6.20
N LYS A 199 1.54 23.92 -7.26
CA LYS A 199 1.11 24.34 -8.58
C LYS A 199 -0.29 24.94 -8.53
N SER A 200 -1.24 24.30 -7.88
CA SER A 200 -2.61 24.81 -7.71
C SER A 200 -2.67 26.16 -7.00
N LEU A 201 -1.83 26.38 -5.97
CA LEU A 201 -1.73 27.69 -5.27
C LEU A 201 -1.22 28.79 -6.19
N LEU A 202 -0.25 28.50 -7.06
CA LEU A 202 0.32 29.45 -8.02
C LEU A 202 -0.66 29.72 -9.17
N ASP A 203 -1.21 28.67 -9.78
CA ASP A 203 -2.14 28.79 -10.93
C ASP A 203 -3.43 29.51 -10.54
N SER A 204 -3.91 29.35 -9.32
CA SER A 204 -5.10 30.06 -8.82
C SER A 204 -4.84 31.52 -8.38
N GLY A 205 -3.58 31.97 -8.37
CA GLY A 205 -3.19 33.27 -7.87
C GLY A 205 -3.35 33.47 -6.34
N ARG A 206 -3.61 32.40 -5.59
CA ARG A 206 -3.69 32.43 -4.11
C ARG A 206 -2.34 32.74 -3.47
N CYS A 207 -1.29 32.23 -4.09
CA CYS A 207 0.10 32.53 -3.75
C CYS A 207 0.84 32.95 -5.02
N TYR A 208 1.93 33.68 -4.83
CA TYR A 208 2.79 34.08 -5.94
C TYR A 208 4.26 34.03 -5.53
N VAL A 209 5.13 34.05 -6.51
CA VAL A 209 6.58 34.19 -6.36
C VAL A 209 7.03 35.49 -7.08
N GLU A 210 7.99 36.22 -6.51
CA GLU A 210 8.55 37.42 -7.10
C GLU A 210 9.76 37.10 -7.97
N THR A 211 9.98 37.90 -9.01
CA THR A 211 11.20 37.77 -9.83
C THR A 211 12.38 38.30 -9.06
N LYS A 212 13.46 37.54 -8.99
CA LYS A 212 14.69 37.92 -8.27
C LYS A 212 15.37 39.10 -8.96
N GLY A 213 15.65 40.15 -8.19
CA GLY A 213 16.37 41.32 -8.67
C GLY A 213 15.51 42.53 -9.08
N LEU A 214 14.19 42.43 -9.02
CA LEU A 214 13.33 43.59 -9.09
C LEU A 214 13.23 44.24 -7.69
N ASP A 215 13.56 45.53 -7.60
CA ASP A 215 13.36 46.31 -6.36
C ASP A 215 11.88 46.31 -5.99
N SER A 216 11.58 45.66 -4.90
CA SER A 216 10.23 45.25 -4.57
C SER A 216 9.53 46.26 -3.66
N THR A 217 8.31 46.57 -4.02
CA THR A 217 7.25 46.95 -3.09
C THR A 217 7.20 45.99 -1.90
N PRO A 218 6.73 46.38 -0.71
CA PRO A 218 6.66 45.49 0.45
C PRO A 218 5.95 44.19 0.09
N ARG A 219 6.59 43.05 0.34
CA ARG A 219 6.05 41.72 0.03
C ARG A 219 4.67 41.52 0.66
N GLN A 220 3.71 41.15 -0.15
CA GLN A 220 2.38 40.84 0.35
C GLN A 220 2.40 39.47 1.09
N ARG A 221 1.42 39.27 1.96
CA ARG A 221 1.35 38.04 2.83
C ARG A 221 1.32 36.72 2.07
N ASN A 222 0.91 36.72 0.81
CA ASN A 222 0.79 35.51 -0.04
C ASN A 222 2.01 35.30 -0.95
N CYS A 223 3.10 36.06 -0.81
CA CYS A 223 4.37 35.75 -1.45
C CYS A 223 5.02 34.55 -0.77
N ILE A 224 5.23 33.48 -1.54
CA ILE A 224 5.81 32.22 -1.03
C ILE A 224 7.25 31.98 -1.46
N GLY A 225 7.84 32.89 -2.23
CA GLY A 225 9.21 32.74 -2.67
C GLY A 225 9.63 33.73 -3.74
N LEU A 226 10.79 33.43 -4.32
CA LEU A 226 11.37 34.15 -5.45
C LEU A 226 11.54 33.15 -6.61
N GLN A 227 11.63 33.67 -7.84
CA GLN A 227 11.97 32.88 -9.03
C GLN A 227 13.01 33.59 -9.88
N ASP A 228 13.79 32.85 -10.60
CA ASP A 228 14.56 33.27 -11.77
C ASP A 228 14.16 32.39 -12.97
N ASP A 229 14.87 32.48 -14.07
CA ASP A 229 14.54 31.79 -15.32
C ASP A 229 14.64 30.25 -15.20
N GLU A 230 15.33 29.74 -14.20
CA GLU A 230 15.60 28.32 -14.04
C GLU A 230 15.00 27.70 -12.78
N HIS A 231 14.80 28.49 -11.71
CA HIS A 231 14.51 27.94 -10.38
C HIS A 231 13.49 28.76 -9.59
N TYR A 232 12.74 28.04 -8.74
CA TYR A 232 11.94 28.60 -7.66
C TYR A 232 12.72 28.57 -6.35
N TYR A 233 12.81 29.67 -5.64
CA TYR A 233 13.42 29.83 -4.32
C TYR A 233 12.33 30.01 -3.28
N LEU A 234 11.77 28.90 -2.81
CA LEU A 234 10.60 28.92 -1.93
C LEU A 234 10.98 29.17 -0.46
N PHE A 235 10.16 29.96 0.22
CA PHE A 235 10.22 30.13 1.68
C PHE A 235 9.61 28.90 2.34
N ALA A 236 10.44 27.96 2.80
CA ALA A 236 10.04 26.61 3.18
C ALA A 236 8.90 26.57 4.22
N ASP A 237 8.92 27.45 5.23
CA ASP A 237 7.87 27.52 6.27
C ASP A 237 6.56 28.04 5.71
N THR A 238 6.62 29.14 4.97
CA THR A 238 5.44 29.77 4.37
C THR A 238 4.78 28.82 3.36
N THR A 239 5.57 28.28 2.44
CA THR A 239 5.06 27.38 1.40
C THR A 239 4.43 26.11 1.98
N HIS A 240 5.10 25.47 2.95
CA HIS A 240 4.55 24.30 3.63
C HIS A 240 3.25 24.62 4.37
N SER A 241 3.16 25.79 5.02
CA SER A 241 1.96 26.25 5.71
C SER A 241 0.80 26.48 4.75
N GLU A 242 1.04 27.14 3.61
CA GLU A 242 -0.01 27.42 2.61
C GLU A 242 -0.53 26.13 1.95
N VAL A 243 0.36 25.17 1.62
CA VAL A 243 -0.04 23.85 1.14
C VAL A 243 -0.90 23.12 2.17
N ARG A 244 -0.53 23.15 3.46
CA ARG A 244 -1.35 22.55 4.52
C ARG A 244 -2.73 23.20 4.66
N LYS A 245 -2.82 24.53 4.54
CA LYS A 245 -4.10 25.24 4.57
C LYS A 245 -4.98 24.82 3.39
N LEU A 246 -4.43 24.79 2.17
CA LEU A 246 -5.17 24.36 0.99
C LEU A 246 -5.72 22.94 1.16
N CYS A 247 -4.88 22.01 1.63
CA CYS A 247 -5.33 20.64 1.90
C CYS A 247 -6.46 20.60 2.94
N ALA A 248 -6.34 21.36 4.04
CA ALA A 248 -7.35 21.40 5.09
C ALA A 248 -8.70 21.95 4.57
N GLU A 249 -8.68 22.98 3.72
CA GLU A 249 -9.87 23.55 3.07
C GLU A 249 -10.55 22.55 2.14
N GLN A 250 -9.78 21.68 1.49
CA GLN A 250 -10.27 20.60 0.63
C GLN A 250 -10.69 19.35 1.43
N GLY A 251 -10.66 19.40 2.77
CA GLY A 251 -10.97 18.24 3.62
C GLY A 251 -9.87 17.18 3.65
N GLU A 252 -8.70 17.46 3.07
CA GLU A 252 -7.55 16.58 3.02
C GLU A 252 -6.60 16.82 4.19
N HIS A 253 -5.80 15.82 4.56
CA HIS A 253 -4.79 15.97 5.59
C HIS A 253 -3.38 15.86 4.98
N PHE A 254 -2.56 16.90 5.15
CA PHE A 254 -1.15 16.90 4.76
C PHE A 254 -0.30 16.71 6.03
N SER A 255 0.02 15.44 6.34
CA SER A 255 0.59 15.04 7.64
C SER A 255 2.11 15.08 7.72
N ILE A 256 2.80 15.23 6.57
CA ILE A 256 4.27 15.22 6.55
C ILE A 256 4.83 16.50 7.18
N SER A 257 5.86 16.36 8.02
CA SER A 257 6.56 17.51 8.58
C SER A 257 7.41 18.21 7.51
N LYS A 258 7.62 19.52 7.67
CA LYS A 258 8.46 20.31 6.76
C LYS A 258 9.85 19.65 6.53
N ASN A 259 10.52 19.27 7.62
CA ASN A 259 11.87 18.73 7.54
C ASN A 259 11.89 17.38 6.79
N GLU A 260 10.91 16.55 7.01
CA GLU A 260 10.78 15.27 6.31
C GLU A 260 10.45 15.47 4.83
N LEU A 261 9.54 16.41 4.51
CA LEU A 261 9.24 16.78 3.12
C LEU A 261 10.51 17.26 2.38
N LEU A 262 11.26 18.18 2.98
CA LEU A 262 12.51 18.67 2.39
C LEU A 262 13.55 17.55 2.18
N ARG A 263 13.60 16.60 3.10
CA ARG A 263 14.48 15.42 2.97
C ARG A 263 14.06 14.54 1.79
N GLN A 264 12.76 14.30 1.61
CA GLN A 264 12.24 13.50 0.50
C GLN A 264 12.41 14.21 -0.84
N LEU A 265 12.09 15.50 -0.94
CA LEU A 265 12.31 16.31 -2.15
C LEU A 265 13.79 16.29 -2.60
N ARG A 266 14.73 16.32 -1.65
CA ARG A 266 16.19 16.18 -1.95
C ARG A 266 16.51 14.79 -2.49
N LYS A 267 15.98 13.76 -1.87
CA LYS A 267 16.20 12.36 -2.28
C LYS A 267 15.68 12.09 -3.70
N GLU A 268 14.60 12.74 -4.07
CA GLU A 268 13.98 12.63 -5.40
C GLU A 268 14.58 13.60 -6.44
N GLY A 269 15.57 14.42 -6.04
CA GLY A 269 16.23 15.37 -6.95
C GLY A 269 15.39 16.61 -7.30
N LEU A 270 14.26 16.81 -6.62
CA LEU A 270 13.36 17.95 -6.83
C LEU A 270 13.79 19.18 -6.06
N LEU A 271 14.68 19.05 -5.08
CA LEU A 271 15.24 20.13 -4.29
C LEU A 271 16.73 20.19 -4.45
N LEU A 272 17.23 21.27 -5.04
CA LEU A 272 18.65 21.58 -5.13
C LEU A 272 19.13 22.15 -3.79
N SER A 273 20.13 21.54 -3.17
CA SER A 273 20.82 22.14 -2.02
C SER A 273 22.09 22.84 -2.48
N ARG A 274 22.21 24.13 -2.21
CA ARG A 274 23.54 24.76 -2.27
C ARG A 274 24.43 24.15 -1.19
N THR A 275 25.28 23.23 -1.57
CA THR A 275 26.47 22.87 -0.79
C THR A 275 27.53 23.92 -1.14
N SER A 276 27.52 25.05 -0.44
CA SER A 276 28.73 25.84 -0.15
C SER A 276 28.38 26.96 0.80
N ARG A 277 28.55 26.74 2.07
CA ARG A 277 29.10 27.79 2.91
C ARG A 277 30.60 27.82 2.58
N ASN A 278 30.97 28.67 1.68
CA ASN A 278 32.31 29.25 1.74
C ASN A 278 32.18 30.52 2.57
N THR A 279 32.87 30.48 3.67
CA THR A 279 33.25 31.57 4.59
C THR A 279 33.40 32.91 3.91
#